data_a1dc6369b5ef39aec5ccf287c841cbae
#
_entry.id   a1dc6369b5ef39aec5ccf287c841cbae
#
_cell.length_a   1.000
_cell.length_b   1.000
_cell.length_c   1.000
_cell.angle_alpha   90.00
_cell.angle_beta   90.00
_cell.angle_gamma   90.00
#
_symmetry.space_group_name_H-M   'P 1'
#
loop_
_entity.id
_entity.type
_entity.pdbx_description
1 polymer ?
#
loop_
_entity_poly.entity_id
_entity_poly.type
_entity_poly.pdbx_seq_one_letter_code
_entity_poly.pdbx_strand_id
1 'polypeptide(L)'
;MERFTKEAGSLIIDRLILAIQENKQYLSDIDGAIGDGDHGINMNKGFTLCREALDQQSGDFTYALNTLGKILMMKIGGSMGPLYGKFFLSIGKALEGVDEIGRDEFGKALGAALDAIHAISPAQVGDKTLMDVLFPAEKAYSEAAAEGRSFEAALDAMDAAALQGRDSTVDMVAKLGRSSRLGERSRGVMDAGSASCYLILHTMADTIKELLAA
;
A
#
# COMPACT_ATOMS: atom_id res chain seq x y z
N MET A 1 18.64 -18.75 0.34
CA MET A 1 18.23 -17.40 -0.06
C MET A 1 16.76 -17.29 0.32
N GLU A 2 16.40 -16.26 1.07
CA GLU A 2 15.02 -16.03 1.54
C GLU A 2 14.13 -15.70 0.35
N ARG A 3 13.15 -16.56 0.05
CA ARG A 3 12.20 -16.42 -1.06
C ARG A 3 10.88 -17.09 -0.71
N PHE A 4 9.81 -16.63 -1.32
CA PHE A 4 8.51 -17.30 -1.30
C PHE A 4 8.01 -17.51 -2.73
N THR A 5 7.20 -18.55 -2.94
CA THR A 5 6.64 -18.83 -4.27
C THR A 5 5.46 -17.90 -4.56
N LYS A 6 5.21 -17.62 -5.83
CA LYS A 6 4.03 -16.80 -6.23
C LYS A 6 2.70 -17.43 -5.78
N GLU A 7 2.62 -18.76 -5.68
CA GLU A 7 1.44 -19.44 -5.14
C GLU A 7 1.23 -19.11 -3.67
N ALA A 8 2.28 -19.24 -2.84
CA ALA A 8 2.23 -18.87 -1.42
C ALA A 8 1.95 -17.38 -1.21
N GLY A 9 2.46 -16.54 -2.11
CA GLY A 9 2.26 -15.09 -2.07
C GLY A 9 0.80 -14.64 -2.19
N SER A 10 -0.12 -15.49 -2.67
CA SER A 10 -1.57 -15.20 -2.68
C SER A 10 -2.10 -14.88 -1.28
N LEU A 11 -1.50 -15.46 -0.23
CA LEU A 11 -1.83 -15.18 1.17
C LEU A 11 -1.69 -13.69 1.51
N ILE A 12 -0.77 -12.97 0.86
CA ILE A 12 -0.57 -11.53 1.09
C ILE A 12 -1.86 -10.76 0.77
N ILE A 13 -2.50 -11.07 -0.36
CA ILE A 13 -3.76 -10.40 -0.73
C ILE A 13 -4.90 -10.79 0.22
N ASP A 14 -4.96 -12.02 0.68
CA ASP A 14 -5.94 -12.45 1.68
C ASP A 14 -5.80 -11.67 2.98
N ARG A 15 -4.57 -11.50 3.48
CA ARG A 15 -4.28 -10.72 4.68
C ARG A 15 -4.57 -9.23 4.48
N LEU A 16 -4.26 -8.67 3.33
CA LEU A 16 -4.59 -7.28 2.99
C LEU A 16 -6.10 -7.03 3.00
N ILE A 17 -6.88 -7.96 2.43
CA ILE A 17 -8.35 -7.87 2.44
C ILE A 17 -8.86 -7.82 3.89
N LEU A 18 -8.41 -8.73 4.73
CA LEU A 18 -8.80 -8.77 6.15
C LEU A 18 -8.39 -7.48 6.88
N ALA A 19 -7.13 -7.04 6.73
CA ALA A 19 -6.63 -5.84 7.39
C ALA A 19 -7.44 -4.59 7.02
N ILE A 20 -7.80 -4.41 5.74
CA ILE A 20 -8.63 -3.27 5.32
C ILE A 20 -10.06 -3.39 5.86
N GLN A 21 -10.65 -4.58 5.87
CA GLN A 21 -12.00 -4.81 6.41
C GLN A 21 -12.08 -4.49 7.90
N GLU A 22 -11.10 -4.95 8.67
CA GLU A 22 -11.01 -4.73 10.14
C GLU A 22 -10.75 -3.26 10.47
N ASN A 23 -10.02 -2.53 9.63
CA ASN A 23 -9.68 -1.12 9.84
C ASN A 23 -10.62 -0.15 9.10
N LYS A 24 -11.73 -0.61 8.51
CA LYS A 24 -12.69 0.23 7.78
C LYS A 24 -13.13 1.44 8.59
N GLN A 25 -13.57 1.23 9.84
CA GLN A 25 -14.08 2.31 10.69
C GLN A 25 -12.97 3.29 11.05
N TYR A 26 -11.80 2.80 11.46
CA TYR A 26 -10.63 3.61 11.77
C TYR A 26 -10.24 4.54 10.62
N LEU A 27 -10.16 4.01 9.39
CA LEU A 27 -9.83 4.81 8.19
C LEU A 27 -10.92 5.84 7.86
N SER A 28 -12.20 5.51 8.11
CA SER A 28 -13.31 6.44 7.92
C SER A 28 -13.33 7.55 8.96
N ASP A 29 -13.01 7.26 10.22
CA ASP A 29 -12.96 8.24 11.31
C ASP A 29 -11.84 9.25 11.08
N ILE A 30 -10.65 8.80 10.66
CA ILE A 30 -9.54 9.68 10.29
C ILE A 30 -9.93 10.61 9.15
N ASP A 31 -10.48 10.04 8.09
CA ASP A 31 -10.91 10.83 6.93
C ASP A 31 -12.04 11.81 7.29
N GLY A 32 -13.00 11.38 8.11
CA GLY A 32 -14.11 12.23 8.55
C GLY A 32 -13.70 13.44 9.37
N ALA A 33 -12.52 13.42 9.99
CA ALA A 33 -12.01 14.55 10.76
C ALA A 33 -11.53 15.72 9.87
N ILE A 34 -11.05 15.46 8.66
CA ILE A 34 -10.52 16.46 7.72
C ILE A 34 -10.94 16.25 6.27
N GLY A 35 -11.83 15.29 6.01
CA GLY A 35 -12.38 14.91 4.69
C GLY A 35 -13.88 14.71 4.75
N ASP A 36 -14.39 13.73 4.01
CA ASP A 36 -15.80 13.38 3.96
C ASP A 36 -16.16 12.01 4.56
N GLY A 37 -15.17 11.32 5.16
CA GLY A 37 -15.34 10.06 5.87
C GLY A 37 -15.53 8.83 4.96
N ASP A 38 -15.32 8.95 3.66
CA ASP A 38 -15.60 7.88 2.70
C ASP A 38 -14.38 6.96 2.46
N HIS A 39 -13.19 7.30 2.95
CA HIS A 39 -11.95 6.57 2.68
C HIS A 39 -12.03 5.11 3.08
N GLY A 40 -12.36 4.81 4.34
CA GLY A 40 -12.47 3.44 4.81
C GLY A 40 -13.61 2.65 4.14
N ILE A 41 -14.73 3.33 3.83
CA ILE A 41 -15.85 2.72 3.11
C ILE A 41 -15.42 2.29 1.70
N ASN A 42 -14.75 3.18 0.97
CA ASN A 42 -14.31 2.91 -0.39
C ASN A 42 -13.19 1.87 -0.46
N MET A 43 -12.20 1.92 0.46
CA MET A 43 -11.18 0.89 0.57
C MET A 43 -11.82 -0.47 0.84
N ASN A 44 -12.67 -0.56 1.86
CA ASN A 44 -13.38 -1.81 2.18
C ASN A 44 -14.19 -2.35 1.01
N LYS A 45 -14.90 -1.49 0.27
CA LYS A 45 -15.66 -1.90 -0.92
C LYS A 45 -14.75 -2.55 -1.97
N GLY A 46 -13.63 -1.93 -2.30
CA GLY A 46 -12.70 -2.45 -3.31
C GLY A 46 -12.10 -3.80 -2.92
N PHE A 47 -11.67 -3.93 -1.67
CA PHE A 47 -11.07 -5.16 -1.16
C PHE A 47 -12.09 -6.29 -0.99
N THR A 48 -13.34 -5.97 -0.61
CA THR A 48 -14.43 -6.96 -0.58
C THR A 48 -14.78 -7.48 -1.97
N LEU A 49 -14.90 -6.59 -2.98
CA LEU A 49 -15.10 -7.03 -4.37
C LEU A 49 -13.94 -7.89 -4.89
N CYS A 50 -12.71 -7.63 -4.43
CA CYS A 50 -11.58 -8.48 -4.76
C CYS A 50 -11.74 -9.88 -4.14
N ARG A 51 -12.14 -9.97 -2.86
CA ARG A 51 -12.45 -11.27 -2.21
C ARG A 51 -13.47 -12.05 -3.01
N GLU A 52 -14.60 -11.44 -3.36
CA GLU A 52 -15.66 -12.07 -4.14
C GLU A 52 -15.17 -12.59 -5.50
N ALA A 53 -14.29 -11.84 -6.17
CA ALA A 53 -13.70 -12.25 -7.43
C ALA A 53 -12.72 -13.44 -7.27
N LEU A 54 -11.89 -13.43 -6.22
CA LEU A 54 -10.94 -14.50 -5.94
C LEU A 54 -11.64 -15.78 -5.45
N ASP A 55 -12.78 -15.67 -4.77
CA ASP A 55 -13.62 -16.82 -4.38
C ASP A 55 -14.24 -17.51 -5.60
N GLN A 56 -14.51 -16.77 -6.68
CA GLN A 56 -14.99 -17.31 -7.94
C GLN A 56 -13.87 -17.92 -8.79
N GLN A 57 -12.70 -17.29 -8.81
CA GLN A 57 -11.52 -17.73 -9.52
C GLN A 57 -10.27 -17.37 -8.73
N SER A 58 -9.69 -18.35 -8.05
CA SER A 58 -8.41 -18.23 -7.36
C SER A 58 -7.24 -18.21 -8.35
N GLY A 59 -6.11 -17.67 -7.91
CA GLY A 59 -4.89 -17.63 -8.68
C GLY A 59 -3.67 -17.38 -7.79
N ASP A 60 -2.49 -17.25 -8.41
CA ASP A 60 -1.26 -16.90 -7.73
C ASP A 60 -1.23 -15.42 -7.29
N PHE A 61 -0.14 -15.01 -6.68
CA PHE A 61 0.03 -13.63 -6.19
C PHE A 61 -0.11 -12.58 -7.30
N THR A 62 0.45 -12.84 -8.47
CA THR A 62 0.37 -11.93 -9.63
C THR A 62 -1.07 -11.80 -10.12
N TYR A 63 -1.80 -12.90 -10.20
CA TYR A 63 -3.23 -12.89 -10.54
C TYR A 63 -4.05 -12.09 -9.52
N ALA A 64 -3.83 -12.31 -8.22
CA ALA A 64 -4.54 -11.63 -7.16
C ALA A 64 -4.24 -10.13 -7.11
N LEU A 65 -2.96 -9.71 -7.30
CA LEU A 65 -2.55 -8.30 -7.45
C LEU A 65 -3.25 -7.63 -8.62
N ASN A 66 -3.27 -8.28 -9.78
CA ASN A 66 -3.92 -7.76 -10.98
C ASN A 66 -5.44 -7.64 -10.80
N THR A 67 -6.06 -8.60 -10.13
CA THR A 67 -7.50 -8.59 -9.82
C THR A 67 -7.84 -7.42 -8.90
N LEU A 68 -7.11 -7.26 -7.79
CA LEU A 68 -7.29 -6.16 -6.85
C LEU A 68 -7.08 -4.80 -7.55
N GLY A 69 -5.98 -4.64 -8.27
CA GLY A 69 -5.65 -3.41 -8.96
C GLY A 69 -6.70 -2.99 -9.99
N LYS A 70 -7.22 -3.93 -10.80
CA LYS A 70 -8.29 -3.67 -11.77
C LYS A 70 -9.59 -3.26 -11.08
N ILE A 71 -9.96 -3.95 -10.01
CA ILE A 71 -11.19 -3.64 -9.25
C ILE A 71 -11.10 -2.24 -8.65
N LEU A 72 -9.99 -1.90 -7.98
CA LEU A 72 -9.78 -0.56 -7.42
C LEU A 72 -9.86 0.52 -8.51
N MET A 73 -9.17 0.32 -9.63
CA MET A 73 -9.18 1.26 -10.76
C MET A 73 -10.57 1.51 -11.33
N MET A 74 -11.39 0.46 -11.47
CA MET A 74 -12.67 0.53 -12.19
C MET A 74 -13.89 0.78 -11.30
N LYS A 75 -13.82 0.41 -10.02
CA LYS A 75 -14.99 0.36 -9.13
C LYS A 75 -14.93 1.36 -7.98
N ILE A 76 -13.76 1.95 -7.72
CA ILE A 76 -13.57 2.89 -6.63
C ILE A 76 -13.34 4.29 -7.18
N GLY A 77 -14.16 5.23 -6.71
CA GLY A 77 -14.08 6.63 -7.12
C GLY A 77 -12.99 7.43 -6.40
N GLY A 78 -12.90 8.70 -6.74
CA GLY A 78 -11.91 9.62 -6.17
C GLY A 78 -10.49 9.32 -6.64
N SER A 79 -9.51 9.83 -5.92
CA SER A 79 -8.08 9.57 -6.21
C SER A 79 -7.61 8.19 -5.77
N MET A 80 -8.30 7.59 -4.79
CA MET A 80 -7.96 6.29 -4.20
C MET A 80 -7.90 5.16 -5.21
N GLY A 81 -8.95 5.05 -6.05
CA GLY A 81 -9.05 4.00 -7.06
C GLY A 81 -7.87 4.00 -8.03
N PRO A 82 -7.59 5.11 -8.72
CA PRO A 82 -6.42 5.21 -9.59
C PRO A 82 -5.08 5.01 -8.89
N LEU A 83 -4.87 5.56 -7.69
CA LEU A 83 -3.60 5.46 -6.98
C LEU A 83 -3.32 4.03 -6.53
N TYR A 84 -4.22 3.42 -5.75
CA TYR A 84 -4.04 2.04 -5.30
C TYR A 84 -4.18 1.02 -6.44
N GLY A 85 -5.04 1.31 -7.42
CA GLY A 85 -5.14 0.47 -8.62
C GLY A 85 -3.81 0.41 -9.37
N LYS A 86 -3.16 1.55 -9.59
CA LYS A 86 -1.82 1.61 -10.21
C LYS A 86 -0.76 0.94 -9.34
N PHE A 87 -0.78 1.15 -8.04
CA PHE A 87 0.14 0.52 -7.09
C PHE A 87 0.14 -1.00 -7.28
N PHE A 88 -1.01 -1.66 -7.13
CA PHE A 88 -1.10 -3.12 -7.22
C PHE A 88 -0.86 -3.66 -8.63
N LEU A 89 -1.37 -2.99 -9.68
CA LEU A 89 -1.11 -3.40 -11.07
C LEU A 89 0.38 -3.32 -11.41
N SER A 90 1.11 -2.34 -10.90
CA SER A 90 2.54 -2.19 -11.20
C SER A 90 3.38 -3.24 -10.49
N ILE A 91 3.04 -3.60 -9.24
CA ILE A 91 3.65 -4.74 -8.54
C ILE A 91 3.39 -6.02 -9.33
N GLY A 92 2.13 -6.31 -9.69
CA GLY A 92 1.77 -7.49 -10.46
C GLY A 92 2.51 -7.59 -11.79
N LYS A 93 2.63 -6.47 -12.52
CA LYS A 93 3.39 -6.41 -13.78
C LYS A 93 4.88 -6.64 -13.59
N ALA A 94 5.49 -6.08 -12.53
CA ALA A 94 6.92 -6.25 -12.25
C ALA A 94 7.27 -7.69 -11.84
N LEU A 95 6.30 -8.43 -11.29
CA LEU A 95 6.44 -9.84 -10.89
C LEU A 95 5.95 -10.83 -11.96
N GLU A 96 5.55 -10.35 -13.14
CA GLU A 96 5.11 -11.23 -14.23
C GLU A 96 6.23 -12.16 -14.67
N GLY A 97 5.98 -13.48 -14.67
CA GLY A 97 6.96 -14.50 -15.02
C GLY A 97 7.98 -14.81 -13.91
N VAL A 98 7.82 -14.27 -12.71
CA VAL A 98 8.65 -14.57 -11.54
C VAL A 98 7.97 -15.65 -10.71
N ASP A 99 8.58 -16.84 -10.61
CA ASP A 99 8.02 -17.96 -9.84
C ASP A 99 8.40 -17.90 -8.35
N GLU A 100 9.61 -17.42 -8.05
CA GLU A 100 10.11 -17.24 -6.69
C GLU A 100 10.48 -15.77 -6.43
N ILE A 101 9.85 -15.16 -5.43
CA ILE A 101 10.00 -13.75 -5.11
C ILE A 101 10.94 -13.63 -3.92
N GLY A 102 12.09 -13.03 -4.16
CA GLY A 102 13.06 -12.68 -3.14
C GLY A 102 13.13 -11.18 -2.91
N ARG A 103 14.13 -10.77 -2.11
CA ARG A 103 14.38 -9.37 -1.77
C ARG A 103 14.47 -8.46 -2.99
N ASP A 104 15.24 -8.87 -3.99
CA ASP A 104 15.53 -8.01 -5.15
C ASP A 104 14.34 -7.93 -6.11
N GLU A 105 13.59 -9.01 -6.29
CA GLU A 105 12.35 -9.04 -7.08
C GLU A 105 11.27 -8.16 -6.44
N PHE A 106 11.08 -8.28 -5.13
CA PHE A 106 10.13 -7.47 -4.39
C PHE A 106 10.52 -5.98 -4.40
N GLY A 107 11.80 -5.65 -4.20
CA GLY A 107 12.29 -4.27 -4.28
C GLY A 107 12.02 -3.61 -5.62
N LYS A 108 12.29 -4.32 -6.74
CA LYS A 108 11.97 -3.84 -8.09
C LYS A 108 10.46 -3.60 -8.26
N ALA A 109 9.63 -4.48 -7.71
CA ALA A 109 8.18 -4.34 -7.80
C ALA A 109 7.67 -3.14 -6.98
N LEU A 110 8.23 -2.91 -5.79
CA LEU A 110 7.90 -1.75 -4.95
C LEU A 110 8.33 -0.43 -5.62
N GLY A 111 9.54 -0.37 -6.20
CA GLY A 111 10.01 0.77 -6.98
C GLY A 111 9.11 1.07 -8.19
N ALA A 112 8.70 0.03 -8.93
CA ALA A 112 7.77 0.19 -10.05
C ALA A 112 6.40 0.73 -9.60
N ALA A 113 5.92 0.37 -8.41
CA ALA A 113 4.68 0.91 -7.85
C ALA A 113 4.83 2.40 -7.49
N LEU A 114 5.95 2.80 -6.89
CA LEU A 114 6.25 4.20 -6.59
C LEU A 114 6.29 5.05 -7.88
N ASP A 115 7.01 4.59 -8.90
CA ASP A 115 7.10 5.27 -10.20
C ASP A 115 5.74 5.42 -10.87
N ALA A 116 4.89 4.40 -10.78
CA ALA A 116 3.55 4.43 -11.36
C ALA A 116 2.62 5.45 -10.66
N ILE A 117 2.79 5.67 -9.35
CA ILE A 117 2.07 6.70 -8.61
C ILE A 117 2.62 8.09 -8.98
N HIS A 118 3.93 8.27 -9.03
CA HIS A 118 4.55 9.53 -9.48
C HIS A 118 4.09 9.95 -10.88
N ALA A 119 3.87 8.98 -11.77
CA ALA A 119 3.40 9.27 -13.14
C ALA A 119 1.98 9.84 -13.20
N ILE A 120 1.15 9.65 -12.18
CA ILE A 120 -0.26 10.09 -12.16
C ILE A 120 -0.60 11.08 -11.04
N SER A 121 0.33 11.36 -10.14
CA SER A 121 0.13 12.27 -9.00
C SER A 121 1.32 13.22 -8.85
N PRO A 122 1.08 14.53 -8.67
CA PRO A 122 2.13 15.50 -8.38
C PRO A 122 2.58 15.46 -6.90
N ALA A 123 1.95 14.63 -6.07
CA ALA A 123 2.18 14.57 -4.62
C ALA A 123 3.64 14.22 -4.29
N GLN A 124 4.19 14.91 -3.30
CA GLN A 124 5.53 14.73 -2.80
C GLN A 124 5.51 14.51 -1.28
N VAL A 125 6.63 14.08 -0.72
CA VAL A 125 6.82 14.05 0.73
C VAL A 125 6.67 15.47 1.30
N GLY A 126 5.87 15.60 2.36
CA GLY A 126 5.51 16.88 2.98
C GLY A 126 4.19 17.48 2.47
N ASP A 127 3.47 16.78 1.58
CA ASP A 127 2.16 17.23 1.07
C ASP A 127 0.98 16.68 1.87
N LYS A 128 1.25 15.81 2.85
CA LYS A 128 0.26 15.13 3.68
C LYS A 128 -0.63 14.20 2.85
N THR A 129 -0.01 13.18 2.29
CA THR A 129 -0.63 12.18 1.42
C THR A 129 -0.01 10.79 1.64
N LEU A 130 -0.48 9.77 0.93
CA LEU A 130 0.15 8.44 0.92
C LEU A 130 1.65 8.48 0.51
N MET A 131 2.11 9.54 -0.18
CA MET A 131 3.51 9.69 -0.59
C MET A 131 4.45 9.92 0.59
N ASP A 132 3.94 10.46 1.70
CA ASP A 132 4.68 10.62 2.95
C ASP A 132 5.03 9.26 3.59
N VAL A 133 4.36 8.19 3.16
CA VAL A 133 4.60 6.80 3.57
C VAL A 133 5.37 6.04 2.50
N LEU A 134 4.85 6.01 1.27
CA LEU A 134 5.37 5.13 0.22
C LEU A 134 6.80 5.48 -0.19
N PHE A 135 7.11 6.76 -0.38
CA PHE A 135 8.44 7.18 -0.80
C PHE A 135 9.53 6.84 0.24
N PRO A 136 9.40 7.23 1.54
CA PRO A 136 10.42 6.87 2.53
C PRO A 136 10.50 5.36 2.78
N ALA A 137 9.38 4.64 2.67
CA ALA A 137 9.35 3.19 2.82
C ALA A 137 10.12 2.47 1.71
N GLU A 138 9.86 2.81 0.44
CA GLU A 138 10.60 2.28 -0.70
C GLU A 138 12.09 2.62 -0.62
N LYS A 139 12.43 3.86 -0.30
CA LYS A 139 13.81 4.29 -0.14
C LYS A 139 14.54 3.48 0.93
N ALA A 140 13.93 3.32 2.12
CA ALA A 140 14.55 2.54 3.20
C ALA A 140 14.74 1.06 2.83
N TYR A 141 13.77 0.48 2.11
CA TYR A 141 13.89 -0.87 1.57
C TYR A 141 15.07 -0.99 0.60
N SER A 142 15.12 -0.11 -0.38
CA SER A 142 16.14 -0.11 -1.43
C SER A 142 17.55 0.13 -0.88
N GLU A 143 17.70 1.02 0.10
CA GLU A 143 18.98 1.27 0.80
C GLU A 143 19.42 0.01 1.57
N ALA A 144 18.53 -0.61 2.34
CA ALA A 144 18.84 -1.85 3.06
C ALA A 144 19.20 -3.01 2.12
N ALA A 145 18.53 -3.14 0.99
CA ALA A 145 18.84 -4.13 -0.04
C ALA A 145 20.21 -3.87 -0.69
N ALA A 146 20.53 -2.61 -1.00
CA ALA A 146 21.83 -2.20 -1.55
C ALA A 146 23.00 -2.43 -0.59
N GLU A 147 22.76 -2.32 0.73
CA GLU A 147 23.72 -2.69 1.78
C GLU A 147 23.90 -4.21 1.93
N GLY A 148 23.18 -5.03 1.19
CA GLY A 148 23.24 -6.48 1.26
C GLY A 148 22.55 -7.09 2.48
N ARG A 149 21.66 -6.36 3.14
CA ARG A 149 20.86 -6.86 4.26
C ARG A 149 19.92 -7.97 3.82
N SER A 150 19.47 -8.81 4.77
CA SER A 150 18.51 -9.89 4.50
C SER A 150 17.16 -9.34 3.98
N PHE A 151 16.34 -10.21 3.42
CA PHE A 151 15.00 -9.79 2.97
C PHE A 151 14.15 -9.30 4.15
N GLU A 152 14.16 -10.04 5.24
CA GLU A 152 13.49 -9.65 6.48
C GLU A 152 13.97 -8.27 6.99
N ALA A 153 15.29 -8.03 7.04
CA ALA A 153 15.82 -6.75 7.48
C ALA A 153 15.49 -5.58 6.55
N ALA A 154 15.32 -5.82 5.25
CA ALA A 154 14.85 -4.80 4.31
C ALA A 154 13.36 -4.50 4.51
N LEU A 155 12.54 -5.52 4.78
CA LEU A 155 11.12 -5.36 5.14
C LEU A 155 10.95 -4.59 6.45
N ASP A 156 11.77 -4.86 7.47
CA ASP A 156 11.76 -4.11 8.73
C ASP A 156 12.12 -2.64 8.54
N ALA A 157 13.12 -2.35 7.69
CA ALA A 157 13.49 -0.98 7.35
C ALA A 157 12.34 -0.24 6.63
N MET A 158 11.68 -0.91 5.69
CA MET A 158 10.49 -0.40 4.99
C MET A 158 9.37 -0.08 5.97
N ASP A 159 9.03 -1.02 6.84
CA ASP A 159 7.93 -0.89 7.80
C ASP A 159 8.17 0.25 8.80
N ALA A 160 9.38 0.34 9.35
CA ALA A 160 9.75 1.42 10.26
C ALA A 160 9.66 2.80 9.59
N ALA A 161 10.12 2.93 8.35
CA ALA A 161 10.04 4.18 7.59
C ALA A 161 8.58 4.52 7.22
N ALA A 162 7.77 3.51 6.87
CA ALA A 162 6.34 3.67 6.61
C ALA A 162 5.59 4.17 7.84
N LEU A 163 5.86 3.60 9.02
CA LEU A 163 5.28 4.02 10.29
C LEU A 163 5.61 5.48 10.61
N GLN A 164 6.89 5.84 10.50
CA GLN A 164 7.34 7.21 10.73
C GLN A 164 6.69 8.20 9.74
N GLY A 165 6.61 7.82 8.47
CA GLY A 165 5.97 8.61 7.43
C GLY A 165 4.50 8.87 7.73
N ARG A 166 3.74 7.83 8.10
CA ARG A 166 2.35 7.95 8.52
C ARG A 166 2.19 8.92 9.70
N ASP A 167 2.96 8.74 10.77
CA ASP A 167 2.85 9.52 11.99
C ASP A 167 3.22 11.00 11.75
N SER A 168 4.19 11.27 10.89
CA SER A 168 4.61 12.62 10.54
C SER A 168 3.49 13.47 9.92
N THR A 169 2.49 12.83 9.28
CA THR A 169 1.38 13.56 8.64
C THR A 169 0.47 14.27 9.63
N VAL A 170 0.49 13.88 10.91
CA VAL A 170 -0.29 14.57 11.97
C VAL A 170 0.10 16.04 12.08
N ASP A 171 1.39 16.34 12.03
CA ASP A 171 1.92 17.69 12.20
C ASP A 171 1.97 18.51 10.89
N MET A 172 1.63 17.88 9.76
CA MET A 172 1.63 18.56 8.46
C MET A 172 0.32 19.30 8.19
N VAL A 173 0.40 20.32 7.35
CA VAL A 173 -0.76 20.95 6.71
C VAL A 173 -0.97 20.33 5.34
N ALA A 174 -2.19 19.88 5.06
CA ALA A 174 -2.50 19.24 3.78
C ALA A 174 -2.38 20.24 2.61
N LYS A 175 -1.63 19.86 1.58
CA LYS A 175 -1.45 20.67 0.36
C LYS A 175 -2.26 20.12 -0.82
N LEU A 176 -2.64 18.87 -0.77
CA LEU A 176 -3.40 18.18 -1.81
C LEU A 176 -4.64 17.48 -1.24
N GLY A 177 -5.53 17.06 -2.13
CA GLY A 177 -6.75 16.34 -1.76
C GLY A 177 -7.81 17.24 -1.11
N ARG A 178 -8.83 16.62 -0.51
CA ARG A 178 -9.97 17.33 0.09
C ARG A 178 -9.56 18.11 1.34
N SER A 179 -8.69 17.56 2.16
CA SER A 179 -8.18 18.15 3.40
C SER A 179 -7.40 19.45 3.17
N SER A 180 -6.83 19.66 1.98
CA SER A 180 -6.12 20.92 1.65
C SER A 180 -7.02 22.16 1.73
N ARG A 181 -8.32 22.00 1.55
CA ARG A 181 -9.31 23.09 1.66
C ARG A 181 -9.44 23.65 3.09
N LEU A 182 -8.99 22.87 4.08
CA LEU A 182 -9.03 23.27 5.49
C LEU A 182 -7.82 24.11 5.91
N GLY A 183 -6.72 24.12 5.10
CA GLY A 183 -5.49 24.80 5.45
C GLY A 183 -4.95 24.34 6.80
N GLU A 184 -4.60 25.27 7.71
CA GLU A 184 -4.08 24.96 9.06
C GLU A 184 -5.00 24.06 9.89
N ARG A 185 -6.30 24.04 9.63
CA ARG A 185 -7.24 23.15 10.34
C ARG A 185 -7.06 21.67 10.01
N SER A 186 -6.27 21.34 8.97
CA SER A 186 -5.90 19.96 8.67
C SER A 186 -4.76 19.44 9.55
N ARG A 187 -4.05 20.30 10.27
CA ARG A 187 -3.00 19.94 11.22
C ARG A 187 -3.60 19.29 12.48
N GLY A 188 -2.89 18.37 13.08
CA GLY A 188 -3.32 17.65 14.29
C GLY A 188 -4.13 16.38 14.01
N VAL A 189 -4.42 16.09 12.74
CA VAL A 189 -5.12 14.86 12.30
C VAL A 189 -4.24 14.12 11.30
N MET A 190 -4.19 12.80 11.38
CA MET A 190 -3.47 11.94 10.44
C MET A 190 -4.11 11.99 9.04
N ASP A 191 -3.32 11.82 7.98
CA ASP A 191 -3.86 11.65 6.64
C ASP A 191 -4.40 10.23 6.43
N ALA A 192 -5.62 10.10 5.92
CA ALA A 192 -6.26 8.80 5.70
C ALA A 192 -5.54 7.96 4.62
N GLY A 193 -4.99 8.62 3.59
CA GLY A 193 -4.18 7.96 2.56
C GLY A 193 -2.87 7.42 3.12
N SER A 194 -2.20 8.16 4.00
CA SER A 194 -1.00 7.70 4.70
C SER A 194 -1.31 6.54 5.66
N ALA A 195 -2.44 6.60 6.38
CA ALA A 195 -2.86 5.53 7.27
C ALA A 195 -3.11 4.22 6.52
N SER A 196 -3.83 4.26 5.40
CA SER A 196 -4.10 3.07 4.59
C SER A 196 -2.86 2.56 3.85
N CYS A 197 -1.97 3.45 3.40
CA CYS A 197 -0.70 3.05 2.78
C CYS A 197 0.21 2.32 3.78
N TYR A 198 0.35 2.84 5.00
CA TYR A 198 1.07 2.15 6.07
C TYR A 198 0.45 0.77 6.35
N LEU A 199 -0.87 0.69 6.53
CA LEU A 199 -1.55 -0.57 6.81
C LEU A 199 -1.27 -1.62 5.71
N ILE A 200 -1.27 -1.21 4.45
CA ILE A 200 -0.96 -2.09 3.32
C ILE A 200 0.50 -2.55 3.38
N LEU A 201 1.48 -1.64 3.51
CA LEU A 201 2.90 -1.99 3.52
C LEU A 201 3.27 -2.85 4.73
N HIS A 202 2.75 -2.52 5.92
CA HIS A 202 2.92 -3.28 7.15
C HIS A 202 2.38 -4.71 7.00
N THR A 203 1.13 -4.87 6.54
CA THR A 203 0.53 -6.18 6.32
C THR A 203 1.31 -7.00 5.29
N MET A 204 1.79 -6.37 4.21
CA MET A 204 2.67 -7.03 3.23
C MET A 204 3.97 -7.51 3.89
N ALA A 205 4.64 -6.64 4.66
CA ALA A 205 5.90 -6.98 5.31
C ALA A 205 5.74 -8.16 6.28
N ASP A 206 4.73 -8.11 7.14
CA ASP A 206 4.49 -9.18 8.12
C ASP A 206 4.11 -10.50 7.47
N THR A 207 3.26 -10.47 6.43
CA THR A 207 2.89 -11.70 5.72
C THR A 207 4.08 -12.27 4.95
N ILE A 208 4.91 -11.44 4.32
CA ILE A 208 6.12 -11.93 3.66
C ILE A 208 7.07 -12.57 4.67
N LYS A 209 7.31 -11.96 5.85
CA LYS A 209 8.12 -12.57 6.92
C LYS A 209 7.56 -13.92 7.38
N GLU A 210 6.22 -14.04 7.50
CA GLU A 210 5.57 -15.33 7.79
C GLU A 210 5.87 -16.38 6.71
N LEU A 211 5.81 -16.00 5.42
CA LEU A 211 6.11 -16.88 4.29
C LEU A 211 7.59 -17.27 4.19
N LEU A 212 8.50 -16.39 4.60
CA LEU A 212 9.94 -16.68 4.62
C LEU A 212 10.35 -17.63 5.74
N ALA A 213 9.54 -17.70 6.81
CA ALA A 213 9.76 -18.59 7.96
C ALA A 213 9.14 -19.98 7.78
N ALA A 214 8.28 -20.19 6.77
CA ALA A 214 7.58 -21.43 6.50
C ALA A 214 8.39 -22.40 5.65
#